data_17a5917db1456ffd0904796eccddd6d8
#
_entry.id   17a5917db1456ffd0904796eccddd6d8
#
_cell.length_a   1.000
_cell.length_b   1.000
_cell.length_c   1.000
_cell.angle_alpha   90.00
_cell.angle_beta   90.00
_cell.angle_gamma   90.00
#
_symmetry.space_group_name_H-M   'P 1'
#
loop_
_entity.id
_entity.type
_entity.pdbx_description
1 polymer ?
#
loop_
_entity_poly.entity_id
_entity_poly.type
_entity_poly.pdbx_seq_one_letter_code
_entity_poly.pdbx_strand_id
1 'polypeptide(L)'
;MLWQESSENGLLGKGILIMKKDNCIFCKIANGEIPSRKLYEDDNFVVILDLGPATKGHSLIIPKKHYANLYEMPADLAGEAMKLAQKMAIKMTDALGADGFNLVQNNGEVAGQTVFHFHLHLIPRYKEDAPCITWTPQTVSGDELDAIKETILK
;
A
#
# COMPACT_ATOMS: atom_id res chain seq x y z
N MET A 1 -4.75 32.38 5.92
CA MET A 1 -3.33 32.03 6.10
C MET A 1 -2.91 31.19 4.92
N LEU A 2 -2.05 31.74 4.07
CA LEU A 2 -1.56 31.13 2.85
C LEU A 2 -0.48 30.10 3.20
N TRP A 3 -0.67 28.85 2.75
CA TRP A 3 0.40 27.84 2.80
C TRP A 3 1.30 28.09 1.61
N GLN A 4 2.53 28.51 1.87
CA GLN A 4 3.58 28.61 0.86
C GLN A 4 4.04 27.21 0.45
N GLU A 5 3.91 26.93 -0.86
CA GLU A 5 4.58 25.82 -1.53
C GLU A 5 6.07 26.16 -1.62
N SER A 6 6.90 25.38 -0.96
CA SER A 6 8.34 25.35 -1.24
C SER A 6 8.63 24.15 -2.14
N SER A 7 8.70 24.44 -3.45
CA SER A 7 9.22 23.52 -4.46
C SER A 7 10.75 23.60 -4.45
N GLU A 8 11.43 22.58 -4.00
CA GLU A 8 12.85 22.40 -4.33
C GLU A 8 13.02 21.18 -5.25
N ASN A 9 13.30 21.50 -6.52
CA ASN A 9 13.67 20.57 -7.57
C ASN A 9 15.17 20.24 -7.44
N GLY A 10 15.50 19.06 -6.96
CA GLY A 10 16.85 18.51 -7.02
C GLY A 10 17.06 17.69 -8.30
N LEU A 11 17.77 18.26 -9.26
CA LEU A 11 18.22 17.57 -10.48
C LEU A 11 19.45 16.71 -10.19
N LEU A 12 19.33 15.40 -10.27
CA LEU A 12 20.48 14.49 -10.40
C LEU A 12 20.25 13.55 -11.60
N GLY A 13 21.07 13.71 -12.59
CA GLY A 13 21.43 12.86 -13.74
C GLY A 13 20.36 11.95 -14.36
N LYS A 14 19.78 12.37 -15.50
CA LYS A 14 18.79 11.66 -16.34
C LYS A 14 17.41 11.40 -15.69
N GLY A 15 16.61 12.44 -15.58
CA GLY A 15 15.21 12.40 -16.05
C GLY A 15 14.16 11.70 -15.23
N ILE A 16 14.33 11.41 -13.94
CA ILE A 16 13.22 10.97 -13.09
C ILE A 16 12.95 12.05 -12.06
N LEU A 17 11.88 12.82 -12.28
CA LEU A 17 11.33 13.72 -11.27
C LEU A 17 10.72 12.85 -10.16
N ILE A 18 11.47 12.59 -9.09
CA ILE A 18 10.97 11.85 -7.93
C ILE A 18 10.10 12.83 -7.14
N MET A 19 8.79 12.63 -7.17
CA MET A 19 7.88 13.35 -6.28
C MET A 19 8.07 12.79 -4.86
N LYS A 20 8.92 13.46 -4.09
CA LYS A 20 9.23 13.17 -2.70
C LYS A 20 8.57 14.21 -1.81
N LYS A 21 8.04 13.78 -0.67
CA LYS A 21 7.50 14.65 0.36
C LYS A 21 8.40 14.59 1.60
N ASP A 22 9.07 15.69 1.94
CA ASP A 22 10.14 15.71 2.96
C ASP A 22 9.69 15.33 4.38
N ASN A 23 8.42 15.53 4.71
CA ASN A 23 7.86 15.14 6.00
C ASN A 23 7.20 13.74 6.00
N CYS A 24 7.30 12.98 4.91
CA CYS A 24 6.71 11.66 4.80
C CYS A 24 7.73 10.57 5.18
N ILE A 25 7.40 9.79 6.21
CA ILE A 25 8.27 8.69 6.66
C ILE A 25 8.47 7.63 5.58
N PHE A 26 7.44 7.30 4.77
CA PHE A 26 7.57 6.30 3.71
C PHE A 26 8.36 6.82 2.52
N CYS A 27 8.31 8.12 2.21
CA CYS A 27 9.26 8.71 1.26
C CYS A 27 10.70 8.53 1.72
N LYS A 28 10.98 8.80 2.99
CA LYS A 28 12.33 8.66 3.56
C LYS A 28 12.82 7.21 3.55
N ILE A 29 11.96 6.26 3.88
CA ILE A 29 12.28 4.83 3.83
C ILE A 29 12.51 4.37 2.40
N ALA A 30 11.59 4.71 1.48
CA ALA A 30 11.66 4.31 0.08
C ALA A 30 12.90 4.85 -0.64
N ASN A 31 13.37 6.03 -0.23
CA ASN A 31 14.57 6.67 -0.79
C ASN A 31 15.85 6.38 0.02
N GLY A 32 15.80 5.51 1.02
CA GLY A 32 16.97 5.04 1.76
C GLY A 32 17.51 6.00 2.82
N GLU A 33 16.78 7.06 3.17
CA GLU A 33 17.17 7.98 4.23
C GLU A 33 16.96 7.39 5.64
N ILE A 34 15.95 6.53 5.77
CA ILE A 34 15.69 5.78 6.99
C ILE A 34 15.96 4.30 6.70
N PRO A 35 16.82 3.63 7.50
CA PRO A 35 17.09 2.21 7.34
C PRO A 35 15.83 1.36 7.48
N SER A 36 15.72 0.33 6.65
CA SER A 36 14.63 -0.63 6.69
C SER A 36 15.10 -2.02 6.28
N ARG A 37 14.31 -3.04 6.58
CA ARG A 37 14.60 -4.43 6.18
C ARG A 37 13.93 -4.71 4.85
N LYS A 38 14.65 -4.42 3.78
CA LYS A 38 14.19 -4.57 2.40
C LYS A 38 14.14 -6.04 1.99
N LEU A 39 13.03 -6.47 1.41
CA LEU A 39 12.86 -7.77 0.77
C LEU A 39 12.97 -7.72 -0.75
N TYR A 40 12.69 -6.56 -1.32
CA TYR A 40 12.74 -6.27 -2.76
C TYR A 40 12.89 -4.77 -2.99
N GLU A 41 13.51 -4.41 -4.10
CA GLU A 41 13.60 -3.02 -4.57
C GLU A 41 13.77 -3.00 -6.08
N ASP A 42 13.05 -2.09 -6.75
CA ASP A 42 13.23 -1.71 -8.15
C ASP A 42 13.15 -0.19 -8.32
N ASP A 43 12.99 0.29 -9.55
CA ASP A 43 12.89 1.73 -9.84
C ASP A 43 11.61 2.36 -9.29
N ASN A 44 10.53 1.60 -9.14
CA ASN A 44 9.21 2.08 -8.76
C ASN A 44 8.84 1.78 -7.32
N PHE A 45 9.30 0.65 -6.77
CA PHE A 45 8.85 0.14 -5.47
C PHE A 45 9.99 -0.31 -4.57
N VAL A 46 9.71 -0.29 -3.28
CA VAL A 46 10.44 -1.02 -2.26
C VAL A 46 9.46 -1.90 -1.48
N VAL A 47 9.88 -3.11 -1.11
CA VAL A 47 9.15 -3.99 -0.19
C VAL A 47 9.97 -4.13 1.07
N ILE A 48 9.36 -3.80 2.22
CA ILE A 48 10.02 -3.83 3.52
C ILE A 48 9.21 -4.68 4.53
N LEU A 49 9.89 -5.21 5.54
CA LEU A 49 9.21 -5.78 6.70
C LEU A 49 8.57 -4.66 7.52
N ASP A 50 7.33 -4.87 7.94
CA ASP A 50 6.63 -3.95 8.86
C ASP A 50 7.22 -4.09 10.28
N LEU A 51 7.42 -2.97 10.97
CA LEU A 51 7.92 -2.94 12.34
C LEU A 51 6.83 -3.18 13.39
N GLY A 52 5.55 -3.01 13.02
CA GLY A 52 4.39 -3.35 13.84
C GLY A 52 3.57 -4.50 13.22
N PRO A 53 4.16 -5.69 13.02
CA PRO A 53 3.58 -6.73 12.19
C PRO A 53 2.30 -7.32 12.81
N ALA A 54 1.29 -7.59 11.98
CA ALA A 54 0.11 -8.37 12.37
C ALA A 54 0.46 -9.85 12.55
N THR A 55 1.38 -10.35 11.72
CA THR A 55 1.86 -11.74 11.73
C THR A 55 3.33 -11.80 11.34
N LYS A 56 3.96 -12.95 11.52
CA LYS A 56 5.32 -13.20 11.05
C LYS A 56 5.41 -13.00 9.53
N GLY A 57 6.27 -12.09 9.10
CA GLY A 57 6.49 -11.78 7.69
C GLY A 57 5.60 -10.68 7.13
N HIS A 58 4.72 -10.05 7.92
CA HIS A 58 3.96 -8.87 7.47
C HIS A 58 4.89 -7.84 6.85
N SER A 59 4.61 -7.46 5.63
CA SER A 59 5.45 -6.59 4.81
C SER A 59 4.62 -5.53 4.10
N LEU A 60 5.29 -4.50 3.60
CA LEU A 60 4.66 -3.38 2.90
C LEU A 60 5.31 -3.20 1.52
N ILE A 61 4.48 -3.09 0.47
CA ILE A 61 4.91 -2.56 -0.82
C ILE A 61 4.68 -1.05 -0.79
N ILE A 62 5.72 -0.27 -1.02
CA ILE A 62 5.71 1.19 -0.96
C ILE A 62 6.26 1.72 -2.28
N PRO A 63 5.51 2.56 -3.03
CA PRO A 63 6.04 3.24 -4.21
C PRO A 63 7.10 4.27 -3.80
N LYS A 64 8.15 4.40 -4.63
CA LYS A 64 9.22 5.40 -4.39
C LYS A 64 8.75 6.83 -4.57
N LYS A 65 7.79 7.05 -5.48
CA LYS A 65 7.11 8.33 -5.62
C LYS A 65 6.00 8.46 -4.59
N HIS A 66 5.76 9.68 -4.15
CA HIS A 66 4.68 9.96 -3.19
C HIS A 66 3.33 10.01 -3.89
N TYR A 67 2.42 9.17 -3.43
CA TYR A 67 0.98 9.22 -3.70
C TYR A 67 0.28 9.03 -2.36
N ALA A 68 -0.66 9.88 -1.99
CA ALA A 68 -1.29 9.78 -0.67
C ALA A 68 -2.07 8.46 -0.51
N ASN A 69 -2.72 8.01 -1.58
CA ASN A 69 -3.57 6.82 -1.59
C ASN A 69 -3.78 6.29 -3.02
N LEU A 70 -4.64 5.30 -3.18
CA LEU A 70 -4.95 4.69 -4.48
C LEU A 70 -5.57 5.68 -5.48
N TYR A 71 -6.33 6.68 -5.00
CA TYR A 71 -7.00 7.64 -5.88
C TYR A 71 -6.01 8.55 -6.64
N GLU A 72 -4.84 8.80 -6.05
CA GLU A 72 -3.79 9.61 -6.67
C GLU A 72 -2.80 8.78 -7.51
N MET A 73 -2.81 7.46 -7.36
CA MET A 73 -1.84 6.59 -8.00
C MET A 73 -2.21 6.34 -9.46
N PRO A 74 -1.27 6.46 -10.43
CA PRO A 74 -1.53 6.08 -11.81
C PRO A 74 -1.98 4.61 -11.91
N ALA A 75 -2.99 4.34 -12.73
CA ALA A 75 -3.58 3.01 -12.85
C ALA A 75 -2.57 1.93 -13.25
N ASP A 76 -1.66 2.24 -14.18
CA ASP A 76 -0.62 1.29 -14.59
C ASP A 76 0.32 0.96 -13.43
N LEU A 77 0.71 1.96 -12.64
CA LEU A 77 1.56 1.76 -11.47
C LEU A 77 0.84 0.95 -10.36
N ALA A 78 -0.46 1.17 -10.17
CA ALA A 78 -1.29 0.34 -9.29
C ALA A 78 -1.33 -1.12 -9.76
N GLY A 79 -1.42 -1.34 -11.08
CA GLY A 79 -1.32 -2.66 -11.68
C GLY A 79 0.04 -3.32 -11.45
N GLU A 80 1.13 -2.58 -11.55
CA GLU A 80 2.48 -3.06 -11.22
C GLU A 80 2.62 -3.44 -9.75
N ALA A 81 2.05 -2.64 -8.84
CA ALA A 81 2.03 -2.98 -7.41
C ALA A 81 1.33 -4.31 -7.15
N MET A 82 0.22 -4.60 -7.84
CA MET A 82 -0.49 -5.87 -7.70
C MET A 82 0.29 -7.04 -8.28
N LYS A 83 0.97 -6.87 -9.42
CA LYS A 83 1.89 -7.89 -9.97
C LYS A 83 3.03 -8.20 -9.01
N LEU A 84 3.60 -7.17 -8.40
CA LEU A 84 4.65 -7.33 -7.39
C LEU A 84 4.10 -8.04 -6.15
N ALA A 85 2.88 -7.69 -5.71
CA ALA A 85 2.21 -8.35 -4.59
C ALA A 85 2.06 -9.86 -4.82
N GLN A 86 1.61 -10.28 -6.01
CA GLN A 86 1.52 -11.70 -6.37
C GLN A 86 2.89 -12.41 -6.28
N LYS A 87 3.92 -11.81 -6.88
CA LYS A 87 5.29 -12.35 -6.85
C LYS A 87 5.80 -12.54 -5.42
N MET A 88 5.60 -11.52 -4.59
CA MET A 88 6.05 -11.54 -3.19
C MET A 88 5.23 -12.52 -2.36
N ALA A 89 3.90 -12.59 -2.56
CA ALA A 89 3.04 -13.52 -1.84
C ALA A 89 3.44 -14.98 -2.09
N ILE A 90 3.71 -15.37 -3.33
CA ILE A 90 4.20 -16.71 -3.67
C ILE A 90 5.52 -16.98 -2.94
N LYS A 91 6.50 -16.10 -3.11
CA LYS A 91 7.81 -16.24 -2.47
C LYS A 91 7.75 -16.34 -0.95
N MET A 92 6.92 -15.51 -0.33
CA MET A 92 6.78 -15.46 1.13
C MET A 92 6.03 -16.67 1.66
N THR A 93 4.99 -17.14 0.97
CA THR A 93 4.26 -18.35 1.32
C THR A 93 5.19 -19.57 1.33
N ASP A 94 5.99 -19.73 0.28
CA ASP A 94 6.95 -20.84 0.18
C ASP A 94 8.03 -20.74 1.27
N ALA A 95 8.58 -19.56 1.49
CA ALA A 95 9.69 -19.36 2.43
C ALA A 95 9.26 -19.47 3.91
N LEU A 96 8.05 -19.07 4.23
CA LEU A 96 7.55 -18.97 5.62
C LEU A 96 6.61 -20.12 6.00
N GLY A 97 6.18 -20.93 5.04
CA GLY A 97 5.19 -21.98 5.26
C GLY A 97 3.81 -21.40 5.64
N ALA A 98 3.41 -20.30 5.02
CA ALA A 98 2.12 -19.69 5.32
C ALA A 98 0.96 -20.53 4.76
N ASP A 99 -0.15 -20.60 5.50
CA ASP A 99 -1.35 -21.34 5.11
C ASP A 99 -2.34 -20.49 4.31
N GLY A 100 -2.17 -19.16 4.32
CA GLY A 100 -3.00 -18.20 3.62
C GLY A 100 -2.33 -16.84 3.53
N PHE A 101 -3.00 -15.88 2.88
CA PHE A 101 -2.42 -14.56 2.64
C PHE A 101 -3.50 -13.48 2.53
N ASN A 102 -3.32 -12.37 3.21
CA ASN A 102 -4.15 -11.20 3.01
C ASN A 102 -3.36 -10.09 2.30
N LEU A 103 -4.00 -9.47 1.33
CA LEU A 103 -3.57 -8.20 0.75
C LEU A 103 -4.51 -7.12 1.25
N VAL A 104 -3.97 -6.06 1.84
CA VAL A 104 -4.77 -4.96 2.41
C VAL A 104 -4.23 -3.62 1.93
N GLN A 105 -5.12 -2.78 1.40
CA GLN A 105 -4.80 -1.43 1.00
C GLN A 105 -5.90 -0.50 1.51
N ASN A 106 -5.52 0.51 2.28
CA ASN A 106 -6.46 1.41 2.94
C ASN A 106 -6.40 2.79 2.31
N ASN A 107 -7.56 3.38 2.02
CA ASN A 107 -7.70 4.71 1.45
C ASN A 107 -8.56 5.58 2.34
N GLY A 108 -7.93 6.54 3.00
CA GLY A 108 -8.56 7.44 3.95
C GLY A 108 -8.56 6.90 5.39
N GLU A 109 -8.68 7.82 6.32
CA GLU A 109 -8.59 7.56 7.76
C GLU A 109 -9.70 6.61 8.25
N VAL A 110 -10.94 6.81 7.77
CA VAL A 110 -12.09 5.95 8.11
C VAL A 110 -11.90 4.50 7.65
N ALA A 111 -11.12 4.29 6.60
CA ALA A 111 -10.75 2.96 6.11
C ALA A 111 -9.50 2.38 6.80
N GLY A 112 -8.93 3.07 7.80
CA GLY A 112 -7.78 2.61 8.57
C GLY A 112 -6.42 3.03 8.01
N GLN A 113 -6.37 3.98 7.06
CA GLN A 113 -5.10 4.54 6.62
C GLN A 113 -4.51 5.46 7.69
N THR A 114 -3.29 5.16 8.15
CA THR A 114 -2.58 5.93 9.18
C THR A 114 -1.41 6.72 8.62
N VAL A 115 -0.78 6.26 7.55
CA VAL A 115 0.28 6.97 6.82
C VAL A 115 -0.23 7.33 5.44
N PHE A 116 -0.26 8.64 5.13
CA PHE A 116 -0.75 9.16 3.84
C PHE A 116 0.35 9.13 2.78
N HIS A 117 0.79 7.94 2.50
CA HIS A 117 1.60 7.49 1.38
C HIS A 117 1.08 6.10 1.03
N PHE A 118 0.71 5.87 -0.22
CA PHE A 118 0.18 4.58 -0.66
C PHE A 118 1.07 3.44 -0.19
N HIS A 119 0.50 2.43 0.39
CA HIS A 119 1.18 1.19 0.73
C HIS A 119 0.20 0.03 0.68
N LEU A 120 0.70 -1.10 0.23
CA LEU A 120 -0.05 -2.35 0.14
C LEU A 120 0.54 -3.33 1.16
N HIS A 121 -0.29 -3.73 2.12
CA HIS A 121 0.09 -4.72 3.12
C HIS A 121 0.11 -6.13 2.52
N LEU A 122 1.17 -6.85 2.79
CA LEU A 122 1.37 -8.26 2.49
C LEU A 122 1.38 -9.01 3.82
N ILE A 123 0.32 -9.77 4.12
CA ILE A 123 0.14 -10.38 5.44
C ILE A 123 0.02 -11.90 5.30
N PRO A 124 1.12 -12.67 5.50
CA PRO A 124 1.05 -14.12 5.57
C PRO A 124 0.15 -14.54 6.74
N ARG A 125 -0.64 -15.59 6.54
CA ARG A 125 -1.56 -16.11 7.57
C ARG A 125 -1.21 -17.55 7.90
N TYR A 126 -1.37 -17.90 9.15
CA TYR A 126 -1.06 -19.22 9.69
C TYR A 126 -2.33 -19.80 10.32
N LYS A 127 -2.44 -21.12 10.40
CA LYS A 127 -3.66 -21.82 10.89
C LYS A 127 -4.15 -21.32 12.25
N GLU A 128 -3.21 -20.98 13.13
CA GLU A 128 -3.53 -20.55 14.49
C GLU A 128 -3.88 -19.06 14.60
N ASP A 129 -3.79 -18.31 13.48
CA ASP A 129 -4.08 -16.88 13.49
C ASP A 129 -5.57 -16.62 13.54
N ALA A 130 -5.99 -15.65 14.36
CA ALA A 130 -7.31 -15.06 14.25
C ALA A 130 -7.45 -14.30 12.92
N PRO A 131 -8.63 -14.28 12.27
CA PRO A 131 -8.86 -13.44 11.09
C PRO A 131 -8.56 -11.98 11.39
N CYS A 132 -7.74 -11.32 10.55
CA CYS A 132 -7.42 -9.89 10.74
C CYS A 132 -8.40 -8.95 10.04
N ILE A 133 -9.21 -9.48 9.13
CA ILE A 133 -10.25 -8.74 8.40
C ILE A 133 -11.55 -9.49 8.56
N THR A 134 -12.50 -8.88 9.25
CA THR A 134 -13.84 -9.42 9.45
C THR A 134 -14.88 -8.32 9.27
N TRP A 135 -16.08 -8.69 8.83
CA TRP A 135 -17.24 -7.80 8.79
C TRP A 135 -18.51 -8.58 9.14
N THR A 136 -19.48 -7.87 9.65
CA THR A 136 -20.83 -8.42 9.84
C THR A 136 -21.64 -8.16 8.59
N PRO A 137 -22.14 -9.20 7.91
CA PRO A 137 -23.01 -9.03 6.74
C PRO A 137 -24.25 -8.21 7.09
N GLN A 138 -24.58 -7.25 6.24
CA GLN A 138 -25.79 -6.46 6.36
C GLN A 138 -26.88 -7.04 5.45
N THR A 139 -28.14 -6.89 5.86
CA THR A 139 -29.29 -7.23 5.02
C THR A 139 -29.70 -6.00 4.22
N VAL A 140 -29.66 -6.13 2.89
CA VAL A 140 -30.01 -5.06 1.94
C VAL A 140 -31.09 -5.60 1.01
N SER A 141 -32.15 -4.83 0.75
CA SER A 141 -33.21 -5.22 -0.20
C SER A 141 -32.77 -5.16 -1.66
N GLY A 142 -33.46 -5.85 -2.55
CA GLY A 142 -33.19 -5.79 -4.00
C GLY A 142 -33.32 -4.37 -4.55
N ASP A 143 -34.31 -3.62 -4.14
CA ASP A 143 -34.54 -2.24 -4.58
C ASP A 143 -33.41 -1.30 -4.14
N GLU A 144 -32.89 -1.47 -2.91
CA GLU A 144 -31.72 -0.72 -2.42
C GLU A 144 -30.45 -1.05 -3.22
N LEU A 145 -30.23 -2.32 -3.55
CA LEU A 145 -29.09 -2.74 -4.38
C LEU A 145 -29.17 -2.12 -5.77
N ASP A 146 -30.37 -2.09 -6.40
CA ASP A 146 -30.57 -1.46 -7.70
C ASP A 146 -30.34 0.05 -7.64
N ALA A 147 -30.82 0.73 -6.61
CA ALA A 147 -30.58 2.17 -6.41
C ALA A 147 -29.10 2.49 -6.24
N ILE A 148 -28.36 1.70 -5.47
CA ILE A 148 -26.90 1.83 -5.29
C ILE A 148 -26.18 1.62 -6.63
N LYS A 149 -26.53 0.56 -7.37
CA LYS A 149 -25.97 0.27 -8.70
C LYS A 149 -26.16 1.45 -9.65
N GLU A 150 -27.38 1.99 -9.74
CA GLU A 150 -27.67 3.16 -10.59
C GLU A 150 -26.87 4.40 -10.18
N THR A 151 -26.63 4.60 -8.88
CA THR A 151 -25.84 5.71 -8.38
C THR A 151 -24.37 5.59 -8.78
N ILE A 152 -23.81 4.39 -8.73
CA ILE A 152 -22.40 4.12 -9.09
C ILE A 152 -22.17 4.23 -10.60
N LEU A 153 -23.19 3.91 -11.43
CA LEU A 153 -23.06 3.90 -12.89
C LEU A 153 -23.38 5.24 -13.57
N LYS A 154 -23.77 6.27 -12.84
CA LYS A 154 -23.96 7.64 -13.36
C LYS A 154 -22.64 8.33 -13.61
#